data_6dd3ab107a97a8f84d5cf757de6b519c
#
_entry.id   6dd3ab107a97a8f84d5cf757de6b519c
#
_cell.length_a   1.000
_cell.length_b   1.000
_cell.length_c   1.000
_cell.angle_alpha   90.00
_cell.angle_beta   90.00
_cell.angle_gamma   90.00
#
_symmetry.space_group_name_H-M   'P 1'
#
loop_
_entity.id
_entity.type
_entity.pdbx_description
1 polymer ?
#
loop_
_entity_poly.entity_id
_entity_poly.type
_entity_poly.pdbx_seq_one_letter_code
_entity_poly.pdbx_strand_id
1 'polypeptide(L)'
;FRNELEPEYKAQRGETPEELEPQFDLCHEIAIALGFAVYEVDDYEADDLLGTVAAEVVKRKGRARVITTDKDLCQLVREDGRVHVYDLAKEKTFDADAVREKFGVSPHQIPDYLGLVGDTVDNLPGVPGIGAKSAAAVLQAFPTIEEVPDDFADWEGVTVRGAKRMAEKIAEHRARALKTKSLATVLRKVPGVMPGLSDLAYKGADRERTEELFERLGWNRIYDRIPKWQS
;
A
#
# COMPACT_ATOMS: atom_id res chain seq x y z
N PHE A 1 4.96 0.34 14.76
CA PHE A 1 6.06 1.32 14.82
C PHE A 1 5.65 2.72 14.33
N ARG A 2 4.67 2.85 13.36
CA ARG A 2 4.25 4.17 12.85
C ARG A 2 3.66 5.07 13.92
N ASN A 3 2.85 4.53 14.84
CA ASN A 3 2.27 5.28 15.96
C ASN A 3 3.32 5.70 16.99
N GLU A 4 4.45 5.01 17.09
CA GLU A 4 5.58 5.44 17.94
C GLU A 4 6.31 6.65 17.34
N LEU A 5 6.41 6.69 15.98
CA LEU A 5 7.02 7.79 15.26
C LEU A 5 6.11 9.02 15.15
N GLU A 6 4.80 8.79 15.07
CA GLU A 6 3.77 9.82 14.94
C GLU A 6 2.48 9.38 15.65
N PRO A 7 2.25 9.83 16.88
CA PRO A 7 1.04 9.49 17.63
C PRO A 7 -0.27 9.90 16.95
N GLU A 8 -0.23 10.93 16.10
CA GLU A 8 -1.38 11.40 15.35
C GLU A 8 -1.67 10.56 14.08
N TYR A 9 -0.80 9.60 13.75
CA TYR A 9 -1.01 8.71 12.61
C TYR A 9 -2.29 7.90 12.78
N LYS A 10 -3.23 8.06 11.84
CA LYS A 10 -4.56 7.42 11.87
C LYS A 10 -5.43 7.74 13.11
N ALA A 11 -5.05 8.76 13.90
CA ALA A 11 -5.75 9.09 15.16
C ALA A 11 -7.22 9.53 14.96
N GLN A 12 -7.60 9.98 13.77
CA GLN A 12 -8.98 10.36 13.44
C GLN A 12 -9.87 9.15 13.09
N ARG A 13 -9.30 7.93 12.98
CA ARG A 13 -10.10 6.72 12.78
C ARG A 13 -10.92 6.45 14.04
N GLY A 14 -12.22 6.30 13.88
CA GLY A 14 -13.10 5.91 14.97
C GLY A 14 -12.75 4.52 15.53
N GLU A 15 -13.24 4.23 16.70
CA GLU A 15 -13.16 2.89 17.27
C GLU A 15 -13.89 1.88 16.38
N THR A 16 -13.34 0.68 16.29
CA THR A 16 -14.01 -0.42 15.60
C THR A 16 -15.33 -0.74 16.32
N PRO A 17 -16.47 -0.81 15.61
CA PRO A 17 -17.71 -1.25 16.25
C PRO A 17 -17.55 -2.62 16.93
N GLU A 18 -18.06 -2.77 18.15
CA GLU A 18 -17.93 -4.00 18.93
C GLU A 18 -18.42 -5.25 18.18
N GLU A 19 -19.42 -5.09 17.31
CA GLU A 19 -19.95 -6.19 16.52
C GLU A 19 -19.01 -6.64 15.38
N LEU A 20 -18.02 -5.82 14.98
CA LEU A 20 -17.05 -6.18 13.96
C LEU A 20 -15.83 -6.90 14.49
N GLU A 21 -15.43 -6.66 15.74
CA GLU A 21 -14.23 -7.28 16.32
C GLU A 21 -14.21 -8.82 16.19
N PRO A 22 -15.27 -9.56 16.60
CA PRO A 22 -15.28 -11.01 16.45
C PRO A 22 -15.33 -11.49 15.01
N GLN A 23 -15.67 -10.62 14.05
CA GLN A 23 -15.69 -10.97 12.63
C GLN A 23 -14.30 -11.00 12.02
N PHE A 24 -13.31 -10.31 12.57
CA PHE A 24 -11.93 -10.40 12.09
C PHE A 24 -11.35 -11.79 12.29
N ASP A 25 -11.55 -12.38 13.48
CA ASP A 25 -11.12 -13.75 13.77
C ASP A 25 -11.80 -14.76 12.83
N LEU A 26 -13.10 -14.57 12.57
CA LEU A 26 -13.84 -15.39 11.60
C LEU A 26 -13.30 -15.27 10.19
N CYS A 27 -12.96 -14.06 9.74
CA CYS A 27 -12.35 -13.86 8.43
C CYS A 27 -11.01 -14.58 8.31
N HIS A 28 -10.20 -14.54 9.39
CA HIS A 28 -8.93 -15.26 9.47
C HIS A 28 -9.15 -16.79 9.40
N GLU A 29 -10.05 -17.33 10.22
CA GLU A 29 -10.40 -18.75 10.19
C GLU A 29 -10.88 -19.21 8.81
N ILE A 30 -11.75 -18.43 8.16
CA ILE A 30 -12.28 -18.72 6.82
C ILE A 30 -11.15 -18.71 5.79
N ALA A 31 -10.26 -17.72 5.81
CA ALA A 31 -9.16 -17.64 4.87
C ALA A 31 -8.25 -18.87 4.96
N ILE A 32 -7.93 -19.32 6.18
CA ILE A 32 -7.13 -20.52 6.42
C ILE A 32 -7.89 -21.78 5.95
N ALA A 33 -9.18 -21.92 6.29
CA ALA A 33 -9.98 -23.06 5.87
C ALA A 33 -10.11 -23.14 4.35
N LEU A 34 -10.21 -22.02 3.68
CA LEU A 34 -10.20 -21.91 2.22
C LEU A 34 -8.82 -22.19 1.59
N GLY A 35 -7.78 -22.43 2.39
CA GLY A 35 -6.45 -22.80 1.92
C GLY A 35 -5.55 -21.65 1.51
N PHE A 36 -5.87 -20.42 1.93
CA PHE A 36 -4.99 -19.27 1.73
C PHE A 36 -3.85 -19.28 2.74
N ALA A 37 -2.67 -18.83 2.31
CA ALA A 37 -1.58 -18.52 3.21
C ALA A 37 -1.89 -17.17 3.88
N VAL A 38 -2.04 -17.16 5.21
CA VAL A 38 -2.36 -15.99 5.99
C VAL A 38 -1.13 -15.57 6.79
N TYR A 39 -0.82 -14.29 6.79
CA TYR A 39 0.30 -13.69 7.52
C TYR A 39 -0.21 -12.56 8.40
N GLU A 40 0.16 -12.62 9.65
CA GLU A 40 -0.07 -11.60 10.64
C GLU A 40 1.22 -11.44 11.47
N VAL A 41 1.63 -10.21 11.70
CA VAL A 41 2.83 -9.88 12.50
C VAL A 41 2.52 -8.64 13.31
N ASP A 42 2.68 -8.76 14.63
CA ASP A 42 2.49 -7.65 15.55
C ASP A 42 3.34 -6.43 15.16
N ASP A 43 2.82 -5.24 15.40
CA ASP A 43 3.45 -3.94 15.12
C ASP A 43 3.64 -3.58 13.63
N TYR A 44 3.20 -4.43 12.69
CA TYR A 44 3.26 -4.17 11.26
C TYR A 44 1.88 -4.13 10.64
N GLU A 45 1.72 -3.28 9.65
CA GLU A 45 0.47 -3.18 8.90
C GLU A 45 0.42 -4.23 7.77
N ALA A 46 -0.78 -4.63 7.36
CA ALA A 46 -0.98 -5.56 6.25
C ALA A 46 -0.24 -5.12 4.97
N ASP A 47 -0.14 -3.80 4.74
CA ASP A 47 0.57 -3.23 3.60
C ASP A 47 2.06 -3.57 3.61
N ASP A 48 2.69 -3.57 4.79
CA ASP A 48 4.10 -3.95 4.96
C ASP A 48 4.31 -5.44 4.69
N LEU A 49 3.33 -6.28 5.06
CA LEU A 49 3.35 -7.71 4.77
C LEU A 49 3.18 -7.95 3.27
N LEU A 50 2.24 -7.26 2.61
CA LEU A 50 2.06 -7.31 1.16
C LEU A 50 3.31 -6.86 0.42
N GLY A 51 3.93 -5.76 0.86
CA GLY A 51 5.20 -5.26 0.31
C GLY A 51 6.33 -6.26 0.45
N THR A 52 6.43 -6.91 1.61
CA THR A 52 7.46 -7.92 1.91
C THR A 52 7.28 -9.18 1.07
N VAL A 53 6.05 -9.72 1.00
CA VAL A 53 5.73 -10.90 0.18
C VAL A 53 5.95 -10.61 -1.30
N ALA A 54 5.50 -9.47 -1.81
CA ALA A 54 5.70 -9.08 -3.20
C ALA A 54 7.20 -8.96 -3.55
N ALA A 55 8.00 -8.35 -2.65
CA ALA A 55 9.44 -8.23 -2.84
C ALA A 55 10.14 -9.61 -2.88
N GLU A 56 9.76 -10.53 -1.99
CA GLU A 56 10.33 -11.87 -1.93
C GLU A 56 9.95 -12.72 -3.17
N VAL A 57 8.70 -12.60 -3.64
CA VAL A 57 8.25 -13.23 -4.89
C VAL A 57 9.08 -12.75 -6.08
N VAL A 58 9.30 -11.44 -6.18
CA VAL A 58 10.10 -10.84 -7.27
C VAL A 58 11.56 -11.29 -7.20
N LYS A 59 12.16 -11.33 -6.01
CA LYS A 59 13.53 -11.82 -5.80
C LYS A 59 13.70 -13.24 -6.33
N ARG A 60 12.67 -14.06 -6.21
CA ARG A 60 12.60 -15.43 -6.75
C ARG A 60 12.13 -15.50 -8.20
N LYS A 61 12.18 -14.39 -8.94
CA LYS A 61 11.79 -14.26 -10.35
C LYS A 61 10.30 -14.50 -10.61
N GLY A 62 9.44 -14.48 -9.57
CA GLY A 62 8.00 -14.58 -9.68
C GLY A 62 7.34 -13.25 -10.07
N ARG A 63 6.01 -13.30 -10.16
CA ARG A 63 5.12 -12.15 -10.37
C ARG A 63 4.11 -12.07 -9.25
N ALA A 64 3.76 -10.86 -8.81
CA ALA A 64 2.75 -10.63 -7.80
C ALA A 64 1.65 -9.72 -8.35
N ARG A 65 0.41 -10.03 -7.99
CA ARG A 65 -0.73 -9.13 -8.16
C ARG A 65 -1.25 -8.80 -6.77
N VAL A 66 -1.09 -7.54 -6.36
CA VAL A 66 -1.58 -7.04 -5.07
C VAL A 66 -3.04 -6.62 -5.27
N ILE A 67 -3.96 -7.27 -4.57
CA ILE A 67 -5.39 -6.97 -4.65
C ILE A 67 -5.74 -6.04 -3.51
N THR A 68 -6.04 -4.79 -3.82
CA THR A 68 -6.36 -3.75 -2.84
C THR A 68 -7.09 -2.59 -3.48
N THR A 69 -7.86 -1.85 -2.69
CA THR A 69 -8.42 -0.54 -3.09
C THR A 69 -7.52 0.62 -2.66
N ASP A 70 -6.49 0.33 -1.86
CA ASP A 70 -5.56 1.33 -1.36
C ASP A 70 -4.62 1.81 -2.47
N LYS A 71 -4.68 3.12 -2.73
CA LYS A 71 -3.86 3.79 -3.75
C LYS A 71 -2.37 3.83 -3.38
N ASP A 72 -2.06 3.79 -2.08
CA ASP A 72 -0.69 3.94 -1.60
C ASP A 72 0.15 2.71 -1.92
N LEU A 73 -0.50 1.54 -2.05
CA LEU A 73 0.15 0.33 -2.53
C LEU A 73 0.57 0.38 -4.01
N CYS A 74 0.17 1.43 -4.76
CA CYS A 74 0.75 1.69 -6.08
C CYS A 74 2.28 1.89 -6.05
N GLN A 75 2.87 2.20 -4.89
CA GLN A 75 4.33 2.24 -4.70
C GLN A 75 5.01 0.87 -4.88
N LEU A 76 4.26 -0.23 -4.80
CA LEU A 76 4.77 -1.59 -5.01
C LEU A 76 4.84 -1.98 -6.49
N VAL A 77 4.13 -1.25 -7.35
CA VAL A 77 4.12 -1.50 -8.80
C VAL A 77 5.52 -1.37 -9.38
N ARG A 78 5.86 -2.23 -10.32
CA ARG A 78 7.19 -2.29 -10.91
C ARG A 78 7.18 -1.99 -12.39
N GLU A 79 8.20 -1.27 -12.85
CA GLU A 79 8.41 -0.95 -14.26
C GLU A 79 8.63 -2.22 -15.12
N ASP A 80 9.18 -3.28 -14.54
CA ASP A 80 9.40 -4.56 -15.22
C ASP A 80 8.13 -5.43 -15.34
N GLY A 81 6.96 -4.93 -14.90
CA GLY A 81 5.68 -5.62 -14.97
C GLY A 81 5.54 -6.84 -14.06
N ARG A 82 6.45 -7.04 -13.09
CA ARG A 82 6.39 -8.18 -12.17
C ARG A 82 5.44 -7.97 -11.00
N VAL A 83 5.14 -6.73 -10.66
CA VAL A 83 4.15 -6.40 -9.62
C VAL A 83 3.18 -5.38 -10.18
N HIS A 84 1.89 -5.67 -10.05
CA HIS A 84 0.82 -4.70 -10.28
C HIS A 84 -0.20 -4.75 -9.16
N VAL A 85 -0.91 -3.64 -9.00
CA VAL A 85 -2.05 -3.51 -8.09
C VAL A 85 -3.34 -3.75 -8.88
N TYR A 86 -4.28 -4.46 -8.29
CA TYR A 86 -5.62 -4.68 -8.85
C TYR A 86 -6.69 -4.21 -7.87
N ASP A 87 -7.43 -3.18 -8.26
CA ASP A 87 -8.61 -2.70 -7.54
C ASP A 87 -9.81 -3.57 -7.95
N LEU A 88 -10.18 -4.52 -7.08
CA LEU A 88 -11.26 -5.45 -7.35
C LEU A 88 -12.62 -4.76 -7.45
N ALA A 89 -12.84 -3.70 -6.69
CA ALA A 89 -14.12 -2.98 -6.69
C ALA A 89 -14.35 -2.21 -8.00
N LYS A 90 -13.29 -1.76 -8.65
CA LYS A 90 -13.32 -1.03 -9.93
C LYS A 90 -12.90 -1.90 -11.12
N GLU A 91 -12.56 -3.17 -10.88
CA GLU A 91 -12.00 -4.09 -11.89
C GLU A 91 -10.84 -3.46 -12.69
N LYS A 92 -10.01 -2.65 -12.01
CA LYS A 92 -8.93 -1.88 -12.64
C LYS A 92 -7.56 -2.37 -12.21
N THR A 93 -6.70 -2.65 -13.18
CA THR A 93 -5.26 -2.91 -12.94
C THR A 93 -4.49 -1.60 -12.98
N PHE A 94 -3.59 -1.42 -12.01
CA PHE A 94 -2.58 -0.38 -12.00
C PHE A 94 -1.23 -1.02 -12.26
N ASP A 95 -0.75 -0.88 -13.48
CA ASP A 95 0.65 -1.04 -13.88
C ASP A 95 1.39 0.30 -13.79
N ALA A 96 2.65 0.35 -14.22
CA ALA A 96 3.45 1.57 -14.11
C ALA A 96 2.87 2.73 -14.93
N ASP A 97 2.30 2.46 -16.10
CA ASP A 97 1.70 3.49 -16.95
C ASP A 97 0.40 4.03 -16.34
N ALA A 98 -0.46 3.16 -15.82
CA ALA A 98 -1.67 3.56 -15.12
C ALA A 98 -1.39 4.36 -13.83
N VAL A 99 -0.28 4.08 -13.14
CA VAL A 99 0.17 4.88 -12.00
C VAL A 99 0.61 6.26 -12.46
N ARG A 100 1.42 6.36 -13.52
CA ARG A 100 1.83 7.65 -14.12
C ARG A 100 0.63 8.46 -14.61
N GLU A 101 -0.31 7.82 -15.27
CA GLU A 101 -1.54 8.49 -15.73
C GLU A 101 -2.34 9.06 -14.56
N LYS A 102 -2.47 8.30 -13.47
CA LYS A 102 -3.29 8.68 -12.31
C LYS A 102 -2.64 9.75 -11.43
N PHE A 103 -1.35 9.60 -11.13
CA PHE A 103 -0.64 10.44 -10.15
C PHE A 103 0.33 11.44 -10.78
N GLY A 104 0.70 11.27 -12.04
CA GLY A 104 1.72 12.08 -12.72
C GLY A 104 3.14 11.76 -12.29
N VAL A 105 3.37 10.67 -11.54
CA VAL A 105 4.68 10.23 -11.03
C VAL A 105 4.87 8.74 -11.25
N SER A 106 6.12 8.28 -11.22
CA SER A 106 6.45 6.86 -11.28
C SER A 106 6.06 6.12 -9.98
N PRO A 107 5.82 4.81 -10.03
CA PRO A 107 5.42 4.04 -8.84
C PRO A 107 6.35 4.23 -7.63
N HIS A 108 7.65 4.23 -7.84
CA HIS A 108 8.63 4.41 -6.75
C HIS A 108 8.61 5.80 -6.12
N GLN A 109 8.01 6.79 -6.79
CA GLN A 109 7.85 8.16 -6.29
C GLN A 109 6.55 8.37 -5.50
N ILE A 110 5.69 7.37 -5.37
CA ILE A 110 4.44 7.50 -4.60
C ILE A 110 4.68 7.94 -3.14
N PRO A 111 5.69 7.42 -2.40
CA PRO A 111 5.99 7.93 -1.06
C PRO A 111 6.40 9.41 -1.04
N ASP A 112 7.19 9.86 -2.00
CA ASP A 112 7.56 11.26 -2.17
C ASP A 112 6.35 12.13 -2.52
N TYR A 113 5.49 11.63 -3.41
CA TYR A 113 4.24 12.31 -3.76
C TYR A 113 3.35 12.50 -2.53
N LEU A 114 3.18 11.48 -1.70
CA LEU A 114 2.43 11.56 -0.44
C LEU A 114 3.11 12.48 0.58
N GLY A 115 4.44 12.47 0.63
CA GLY A 115 5.21 13.41 1.44
C GLY A 115 4.90 14.87 1.11
N LEU A 116 4.71 15.19 -0.18
CA LEU A 116 4.39 16.55 -0.62
C LEU A 116 2.89 16.87 -0.49
N VAL A 117 1.99 15.98 -0.89
CA VAL A 117 0.54 16.21 -0.91
C VAL A 117 -0.11 15.94 0.44
N GLY A 118 0.43 15.02 1.21
CA GLY A 118 -0.18 14.45 2.41
C GLY A 118 -1.21 13.36 2.09
N ASP A 119 -1.70 12.72 3.14
CA ASP A 119 -2.85 11.83 3.08
C ASP A 119 -3.79 12.09 4.26
N THR A 120 -4.99 12.57 3.95
CA THR A 120 -6.00 12.89 4.98
C THR A 120 -6.62 11.63 5.58
N VAL A 121 -6.62 10.49 4.85
CA VAL A 121 -7.17 9.23 5.34
C VAL A 121 -6.29 8.65 6.45
N ASP A 122 -4.98 8.87 6.36
CA ASP A 122 -4.00 8.43 7.35
C ASP A 122 -3.53 9.54 8.29
N ASN A 123 -4.19 10.72 8.22
CA ASN A 123 -3.81 11.90 9.00
C ASN A 123 -2.34 12.31 8.78
N LEU A 124 -1.85 12.14 7.57
CA LEU A 124 -0.50 12.52 7.18
C LEU A 124 -0.50 13.91 6.53
N PRO A 125 0.13 14.92 7.18
CA PRO A 125 0.15 16.26 6.63
C PRO A 125 1.18 16.38 5.50
N GLY A 126 0.75 16.99 4.37
CA GLY A 126 1.66 17.37 3.30
C GLY A 126 2.26 18.78 3.50
N VAL A 127 2.88 19.29 2.44
CA VAL A 127 3.36 20.67 2.37
C VAL A 127 2.18 21.60 2.07
N PRO A 128 1.91 22.62 2.90
CA PRO A 128 0.75 23.50 2.74
C PRO A 128 0.68 24.16 1.36
N GLY A 129 -0.41 23.88 0.61
CA GLY A 129 -0.66 24.46 -0.71
C GLY A 129 0.08 23.76 -1.87
N ILE A 130 0.71 22.60 -1.61
CA ILE A 130 1.19 21.70 -2.63
C ILE A 130 0.10 20.65 -2.87
N GLY A 131 -0.55 20.71 -4.03
CA GLY A 131 -1.52 19.71 -4.46
C GLY A 131 -0.94 18.75 -5.49
N ALA A 132 -1.75 17.78 -5.90
CA ALA A 132 -1.38 16.68 -6.81
C ALA A 132 -0.57 17.13 -8.05
N LYS A 133 -1.07 18.13 -8.79
CA LYS A 133 -0.40 18.60 -10.02
C LYS A 133 0.95 19.25 -9.73
N SER A 134 1.05 19.98 -8.63
CA SER A 134 2.28 20.64 -8.21
C SER A 134 3.32 19.64 -7.74
N ALA A 135 2.93 18.67 -6.92
CA ALA A 135 3.80 17.59 -6.46
C ALA A 135 4.34 16.78 -7.64
N ALA A 136 3.47 16.40 -8.58
CA ALA A 136 3.88 15.68 -9.78
C ALA A 136 4.91 16.46 -10.60
N ALA A 137 4.69 17.76 -10.81
CA ALA A 137 5.62 18.59 -11.59
C ALA A 137 6.99 18.75 -10.89
N VAL A 138 7.01 18.84 -9.56
CA VAL A 138 8.26 18.85 -8.77
C VAL A 138 8.99 17.52 -8.91
N LEU A 139 8.28 16.40 -8.74
CA LEU A 139 8.87 15.05 -8.80
C LEU A 139 9.25 14.59 -10.23
N GLN A 140 8.75 15.25 -11.25
CA GLN A 140 9.24 15.06 -12.62
C GLN A 140 10.60 15.74 -12.85
N ALA A 141 10.87 16.85 -12.18
CA ALA A 141 12.15 17.55 -12.25
C ALA A 141 13.17 17.02 -11.24
N PHE A 142 12.71 16.69 -10.04
CA PHE A 142 13.53 16.20 -8.93
C PHE A 142 12.96 14.85 -8.48
N PRO A 143 13.66 13.73 -8.73
CA PRO A 143 13.13 12.38 -8.47
C PRO A 143 12.66 12.11 -7.05
N THR A 144 13.24 12.76 -6.05
CA THR A 144 12.91 12.63 -4.63
C THR A 144 12.82 13.98 -3.92
N ILE A 145 12.15 14.03 -2.76
CA ILE A 145 12.07 15.25 -1.94
C ILE A 145 13.46 15.70 -1.47
N GLU A 146 14.35 14.76 -1.20
CA GLU A 146 15.73 15.03 -0.78
C GLU A 146 16.53 15.78 -1.84
N GLU A 147 16.22 15.55 -3.11
CA GLU A 147 16.91 16.16 -4.25
C GLU A 147 16.34 17.53 -4.64
N VAL A 148 15.19 17.93 -4.09
CA VAL A 148 14.62 19.27 -4.37
C VAL A 148 15.52 20.34 -3.78
N PRO A 149 16.10 21.28 -4.55
CA PRO A 149 16.92 22.37 -4.01
C PRO A 149 16.11 23.30 -3.11
N ASP A 150 16.74 23.85 -2.07
CA ASP A 150 16.13 24.84 -1.19
C ASP A 150 15.99 26.21 -1.88
N ASP A 151 16.97 26.56 -2.74
CA ASP A 151 16.92 27.81 -3.50
C ASP A 151 16.19 27.61 -4.83
N PHE A 152 15.19 28.47 -5.08
CA PHE A 152 14.48 28.46 -6.36
C PHE A 152 15.39 28.75 -7.56
N ALA A 153 16.51 29.44 -7.36
CA ALA A 153 17.48 29.69 -8.43
C ALA A 153 18.02 28.39 -9.07
N ASP A 154 18.02 27.29 -8.29
CA ASP A 154 18.49 25.98 -8.75
C ASP A 154 17.34 25.08 -9.31
N TRP A 155 16.12 25.64 -9.46
CA TRP A 155 14.96 24.89 -9.97
C TRP A 155 14.92 24.91 -11.50
N GLU A 156 15.81 24.18 -12.13
CA GLU A 156 15.78 24.00 -13.58
C GLU A 156 14.65 23.05 -14.00
N GLY A 157 13.97 23.39 -15.11
CA GLY A 157 12.96 22.52 -15.74
C GLY A 157 11.57 22.51 -15.10
N VAL A 158 11.35 23.17 -13.97
CA VAL A 158 10.03 23.22 -13.33
C VAL A 158 9.19 24.38 -13.89
N THR A 159 8.25 24.06 -14.77
CA THR A 159 7.35 25.04 -15.40
C THR A 159 5.96 25.00 -14.79
N VAL A 160 5.83 25.36 -13.50
CA VAL A 160 4.53 25.45 -12.84
C VAL A 160 4.27 26.89 -12.33
N ARG A 161 3.00 27.29 -12.37
CA ARG A 161 2.60 28.59 -11.83
C ARG A 161 2.93 28.65 -10.34
N GLY A 162 3.71 29.66 -9.93
CA GLY A 162 4.07 29.87 -8.53
C GLY A 162 5.24 29.01 -8.04
N ALA A 163 6.09 28.50 -8.93
CA ALA A 163 7.24 27.65 -8.60
C ALA A 163 8.13 28.21 -7.50
N LYS A 164 8.45 29.55 -7.54
CA LYS A 164 9.23 30.20 -6.46
C LYS A 164 8.61 30.02 -5.08
N ARG A 165 7.30 30.32 -4.94
CA ARG A 165 6.60 30.16 -3.65
C ARG A 165 6.51 28.68 -3.24
N MET A 166 6.50 27.80 -4.20
CA MET A 166 6.48 26.34 -3.96
C MET A 166 7.84 25.89 -3.42
N ALA A 167 8.96 26.36 -4.00
CA ALA A 167 10.31 26.09 -3.50
C ALA A 167 10.46 26.54 -2.04
N GLU A 168 10.07 27.81 -1.75
CA GLU A 168 10.08 28.35 -0.39
C GLU A 168 9.30 27.46 0.59
N LYS A 169 8.10 27.00 0.21
CA LYS A 169 7.27 26.14 1.08
C LYS A 169 7.83 24.75 1.26
N ILE A 170 8.40 24.16 0.21
CA ILE A 170 9.02 22.84 0.33
C ILE A 170 10.26 22.93 1.23
N ALA A 171 11.08 23.95 1.07
CA ALA A 171 12.23 24.19 1.95
C ALA A 171 11.80 24.38 3.42
N GLU A 172 10.78 25.20 3.67
CA GLU A 172 10.22 25.45 5.02
C GLU A 172 9.67 24.18 5.68
N HIS A 173 9.00 23.33 4.89
CA HIS A 173 8.29 22.15 5.40
C HIS A 173 8.98 20.81 5.07
N ARG A 174 10.23 20.84 4.58
CA ARG A 174 10.97 19.63 4.14
C ARG A 174 11.00 18.52 5.18
N ALA A 175 11.32 18.86 6.43
CA ALA A 175 11.37 17.87 7.52
C ALA A 175 10.02 17.16 7.71
N ARG A 176 8.91 17.89 7.61
CA ARG A 176 7.55 17.35 7.67
C ARG A 176 7.26 16.44 6.47
N ALA A 177 7.59 16.91 5.26
CA ALA A 177 7.39 16.12 4.04
C ALA A 177 8.17 14.80 4.06
N LEU A 178 9.40 14.82 4.52
CA LEU A 178 10.24 13.61 4.69
C LEU A 178 9.69 12.67 5.77
N LYS A 179 9.15 13.22 6.87
CA LYS A 179 8.49 12.41 7.90
C LYS A 179 7.24 11.72 7.32
N THR A 180 6.39 12.45 6.62
CA THR A 180 5.21 11.90 5.93
C THR A 180 5.61 10.85 4.89
N LYS A 181 6.62 11.11 4.06
CA LYS A 181 7.20 10.12 3.14
C LYS A 181 7.60 8.84 3.87
N SER A 182 8.30 8.95 4.99
CA SER A 182 8.74 7.80 5.79
C SER A 182 7.56 6.97 6.31
N LEU A 183 6.51 7.62 6.83
CA LEU A 183 5.31 6.97 7.34
C LEU A 183 4.48 6.31 6.23
N ALA A 184 4.39 6.96 5.06
CA ALA A 184 3.69 6.43 3.89
C ALA A 184 4.47 5.35 3.14
N THR A 185 5.76 5.16 3.44
CA THR A 185 6.59 4.14 2.78
C THR A 185 6.27 2.75 3.33
N VAL A 186 5.85 1.87 2.44
CA VAL A 186 5.59 0.45 2.75
C VAL A 186 6.91 -0.29 2.90
N LEU A 187 7.06 -1.02 4.00
CA LEU A 187 8.21 -1.88 4.24
C LEU A 187 8.21 -3.07 3.29
N ARG A 188 9.41 -3.47 2.87
CA ARG A 188 9.62 -4.62 1.97
C ARG A 188 10.47 -5.72 2.60
N LYS A 189 10.61 -5.66 3.94
CA LYS A 189 11.39 -6.62 4.72
C LYS A 189 10.91 -6.60 6.18
N VAL A 190 9.71 -7.15 6.40
CA VAL A 190 9.21 -7.37 7.76
C VAL A 190 9.88 -8.62 8.34
N PRO A 191 10.42 -8.55 9.55
CA PRO A 191 11.01 -9.72 10.22
C PRO A 191 9.99 -10.85 10.37
N GLY A 192 10.41 -12.10 10.18
CA GLY A 192 9.52 -13.26 10.31
C GLY A 192 8.66 -13.56 9.07
N VAL A 193 8.54 -12.63 8.13
CA VAL A 193 7.81 -12.85 6.87
C VAL A 193 8.78 -13.26 5.77
N MET A 194 9.06 -14.55 5.68
CA MET A 194 9.96 -15.14 4.67
C MET A 194 9.31 -16.35 4.04
N PRO A 195 8.19 -16.19 3.29
CA PRO A 195 7.49 -17.32 2.73
C PRO A 195 8.37 -18.05 1.71
N GLY A 196 8.43 -19.36 1.82
CA GLY A 196 8.82 -20.20 0.70
C GLY A 196 7.79 -20.07 -0.43
N LEU A 197 8.18 -20.15 -1.70
CA LEU A 197 7.18 -20.15 -2.79
C LEU A 197 6.20 -21.35 -2.65
N SER A 198 6.67 -22.45 -2.05
CA SER A 198 5.84 -23.61 -1.70
C SER A 198 4.74 -23.27 -0.68
N ASP A 199 5.03 -22.36 0.24
CA ASP A 199 4.10 -21.99 1.32
C ASP A 199 2.97 -21.10 0.79
N LEU A 200 3.24 -20.38 -0.31
CA LEU A 200 2.25 -19.58 -1.05
C LEU A 200 1.42 -20.42 -2.04
N ALA A 201 1.76 -21.71 -2.23
CA ALA A 201 1.06 -22.55 -3.19
C ALA A 201 -0.36 -22.84 -2.69
N TYR A 202 -1.36 -22.41 -3.47
CA TYR A 202 -2.76 -22.74 -3.19
C TYR A 202 -3.02 -24.26 -3.36
N LYS A 203 -3.26 -24.95 -2.27
CA LYS A 203 -3.51 -26.40 -2.24
C LYS A 203 -4.99 -26.77 -2.36
N GLY A 204 -5.87 -25.79 -2.18
CA GLY A 204 -7.32 -25.96 -2.12
C GLY A 204 -7.85 -25.75 -0.70
N ALA A 205 -9.17 -25.67 -0.58
CA ALA A 205 -9.84 -25.56 0.70
C ALA A 205 -9.81 -26.90 1.47
N ASP A 206 -9.64 -26.82 2.78
CA ASP A 206 -9.84 -27.94 3.69
C ASP A 206 -11.33 -28.22 3.81
N ARG A 207 -11.77 -29.43 3.40
CA ARG A 207 -13.18 -29.76 3.31
C ARG A 207 -13.85 -29.76 4.69
N GLU A 208 -13.29 -30.52 5.63
CA GLU A 208 -13.90 -30.71 6.96
C GLU A 208 -14.01 -29.36 7.69
N ARG A 209 -12.93 -28.62 7.72
CA ARG A 209 -12.88 -27.30 8.38
C ARG A 209 -13.80 -26.28 7.72
N THR A 210 -13.89 -26.29 6.39
CA THR A 210 -14.77 -25.37 5.65
C THR A 210 -16.24 -25.72 5.88
N GLU A 211 -16.61 -27.00 5.87
CA GLU A 211 -17.98 -27.46 6.12
C GLU A 211 -18.44 -27.08 7.53
N GLU A 212 -17.62 -27.29 8.56
CA GLU A 212 -17.90 -26.90 9.93
C GLU A 212 -18.12 -25.39 10.08
N LEU A 213 -17.23 -24.59 9.49
CA LEU A 213 -17.34 -23.11 9.54
C LEU A 213 -18.60 -22.61 8.81
N PHE A 214 -18.89 -23.16 7.63
CA PHE A 214 -20.05 -22.72 6.84
C PHE A 214 -21.36 -23.14 7.49
N GLU A 215 -21.42 -24.29 8.15
CA GLU A 215 -22.58 -24.72 8.94
C GLU A 215 -22.81 -23.76 10.13
N ARG A 216 -21.74 -23.42 10.89
CA ARG A 216 -21.78 -22.46 11.98
C ARG A 216 -22.25 -21.07 11.55
N LEU A 217 -21.91 -20.64 10.32
CA LEU A 217 -22.25 -19.35 9.77
C LEU A 217 -23.57 -19.35 8.96
N GLY A 218 -24.20 -20.50 8.76
CA GLY A 218 -25.42 -20.64 7.94
C GLY A 218 -25.18 -20.41 6.45
N TRP A 219 -23.96 -20.66 5.95
CA TRP A 219 -23.55 -20.40 4.56
C TRP A 219 -23.73 -21.61 3.67
N ASN A 220 -24.95 -21.80 3.14
CA ASN A 220 -25.30 -22.99 2.37
C ASN A 220 -25.06 -22.89 0.85
N ARG A 221 -24.79 -21.68 0.32
CA ARG A 221 -24.74 -21.42 -1.13
C ARG A 221 -23.34 -21.15 -1.69
N ILE A 222 -22.30 -21.21 -0.86
CA ILE A 222 -20.93 -20.81 -1.22
C ILE A 222 -20.10 -22.01 -1.67
N TYR A 223 -20.47 -23.23 -1.32
CA TYR A 223 -19.71 -24.45 -1.65
C TYR A 223 -19.36 -24.56 -3.13
N ASP A 224 -20.31 -24.27 -4.02
CA ASP A 224 -20.13 -24.36 -5.47
C ASP A 224 -19.16 -23.32 -6.03
N ARG A 225 -18.77 -22.33 -5.23
CA ARG A 225 -17.81 -21.28 -5.60
C ARG A 225 -16.38 -21.62 -5.22
N ILE A 226 -16.17 -22.69 -4.46
CA ILE A 226 -14.83 -23.12 -4.05
C ILE A 226 -14.17 -23.83 -5.23
N PRO A 227 -13.09 -23.27 -5.80
CA PRO A 227 -12.54 -23.74 -7.07
C PRO A 227 -11.77 -25.06 -6.93
N LYS A 228 -11.32 -25.37 -5.72
CA LYS A 228 -10.48 -26.54 -5.45
C LYS A 228 -10.57 -26.95 -3.99
N TRP A 229 -10.64 -28.25 -3.75
CA TRP A 229 -10.53 -28.87 -2.42
C TRP A 229 -9.18 -29.54 -2.26
N GLN A 230 -8.71 -29.66 -1.03
CA GLN A 230 -7.54 -30.48 -0.72
C GLN A 230 -7.88 -31.95 -0.97
N SER A 231 -6.92 -32.65 -1.56
CA SER A 231 -7.02 -34.09 -1.84
C SER A 231 -6.63 -34.92 -0.62
#